data_bf2c7acd632fdef01d9ccefc53dcd365
#
_entry.id   bf2c7acd632fdef01d9ccefc53dcd365
#
_cell.length_a   1.000
_cell.length_b   1.000
_cell.length_c   1.000
_cell.angle_alpha   90.00
_cell.angle_beta   90.00
_cell.angle_gamma   90.00
#
_symmetry.space_group_name_H-M   'P 1'
#
loop_
_entity.id
_entity.type
_entity.pdbx_description
1 polymer ?
#
loop_
_entity_poly.entity_id
_entity_poly.type
_entity_poly.pdbx_seq_one_letter_code
_entity_poly.pdbx_strand_id
1 'polypeptide(L)'
;MTSVVATQFLPLASAADATRDFTVVSLHDVAPSSRAVTDKIISELAHCGVRVCSLLVVPDYHHQGLATKDRQFISWLRDLESKDHEIVIHGYFHERPRHPNEALRDKFLTRFYTHHEGEFYDLDYEEALRRITNARDEFRASGLTPRGFVAPAWLLSKEGETAARDAEFEYTTRLRTVCDLRSGEEFPARSMVYSVRNNWRRAVSLAWNSALFPFVRENPLLRLSIHPPDYSHPAIWRQILRFISVMNETRLATTYRDWLAEQRSTAGAGG
;
A
#
# COMPACT_ATOMS: atom_id res chain seq x y z
N MET A 1 15.32 55.83 41.62
CA MET A 1 15.32 55.72 40.17
C MET A 1 15.89 54.36 39.83
N THR A 2 15.05 53.38 39.65
CA THR A 2 15.41 51.96 39.40
C THR A 2 15.16 51.63 37.92
N SER A 3 16.24 51.43 37.16
CA SER A 3 16.22 51.12 35.74
C SER A 3 15.83 49.65 35.55
N VAL A 4 14.73 49.42 34.88
CA VAL A 4 14.28 48.09 34.46
C VAL A 4 14.95 47.76 33.13
N VAL A 5 15.85 46.77 33.15
CA VAL A 5 16.46 46.22 31.93
C VAL A 5 15.43 45.26 31.27
N ALA A 6 14.90 45.65 30.16
CA ALA A 6 14.04 44.78 29.33
C ALA A 6 14.90 43.74 28.63
N THR A 7 14.79 42.49 29.06
CA THR A 7 15.37 41.32 28.34
C THR A 7 14.56 41.07 27.09
N GLN A 8 15.10 41.39 25.90
CA GLN A 8 14.56 41.00 24.64
C GLN A 8 14.70 39.49 24.47
N PHE A 9 13.57 38.80 24.50
CA PHE A 9 13.50 37.41 24.02
C PHE A 9 13.66 37.41 22.49
N LEU A 10 14.80 36.99 22.01
CA LEU A 10 14.96 36.61 20.63
C LEU A 10 14.03 35.42 20.36
N PRO A 11 13.23 35.44 19.27
CA PRO A 11 12.45 34.26 18.90
C PRO A 11 13.44 33.16 18.55
N LEU A 12 13.30 32.02 19.21
CA LEU A 12 13.95 30.77 18.78
C LEU A 12 13.57 30.56 17.31
N ALA A 13 14.58 30.61 16.44
CA ALA A 13 14.43 30.25 15.05
C ALA A 13 13.73 28.87 15.02
N SER A 14 12.58 28.85 14.37
CA SER A 14 11.86 27.64 14.00
C SER A 14 12.88 26.62 13.51
N ALA A 15 12.89 25.44 14.10
CA ALA A 15 13.57 24.28 13.54
C ALA A 15 12.84 23.95 12.22
N ALA A 16 13.24 24.69 11.18
CA ALA A 16 12.71 24.56 9.84
C ALA A 16 13.21 23.24 9.25
N ASP A 17 12.27 22.43 8.81
CA ASP A 17 12.41 21.52 7.67
C ASP A 17 13.48 20.43 7.78
N ALA A 18 13.48 19.67 8.83
CA ALA A 18 13.96 18.31 8.73
C ALA A 18 12.86 17.55 7.97
N THR A 19 13.10 17.19 6.71
CA THR A 19 12.22 16.33 5.92
C THR A 19 11.90 15.09 6.74
N ARG A 20 10.64 14.96 7.14
CA ARG A 20 10.18 13.92 8.05
C ARG A 20 10.15 12.60 7.29
N ASP A 21 10.81 11.59 7.79
CA ASP A 21 10.80 10.25 7.21
C ASP A 21 9.51 9.50 7.55
N PHE A 22 8.99 8.74 6.59
CA PHE A 22 7.72 8.06 6.71
C PHE A 22 7.83 6.55 6.51
N THR A 23 6.89 5.82 7.12
CA THR A 23 6.67 4.40 6.86
C THR A 23 5.22 4.17 6.47
N VAL A 24 4.99 3.50 5.33
CA VAL A 24 3.68 2.98 4.95
C VAL A 24 3.67 1.47 5.11
N VAL A 25 2.77 1.00 5.98
CA VAL A 25 2.42 -0.43 6.07
C VAL A 25 1.15 -0.66 5.26
N SER A 26 1.24 -1.51 4.23
CA SER A 26 0.10 -1.89 3.41
C SER A 26 -0.28 -3.35 3.63
N LEU A 27 -1.57 -3.59 3.87
CA LEU A 27 -2.15 -4.92 4.00
C LEU A 27 -2.79 -5.30 2.68
N HIS A 28 -2.25 -6.31 2.02
CA HIS A 28 -2.68 -6.79 0.71
C HIS A 28 -3.75 -7.88 0.84
N ASP A 29 -4.45 -8.19 -0.25
CA ASP A 29 -5.44 -9.26 -0.37
C ASP A 29 -6.53 -9.20 0.71
N VAL A 30 -6.93 -7.98 1.07
CA VAL A 30 -8.00 -7.76 2.03
C VAL A 30 -9.34 -8.08 1.36
N ALA A 31 -10.03 -9.08 1.88
CA ALA A 31 -11.31 -9.58 1.38
C ALA A 31 -12.17 -10.10 2.54
N PRO A 32 -13.46 -10.38 2.34
CA PRO A 32 -14.28 -10.97 3.40
C PRO A 32 -13.68 -12.25 4.02
N SER A 33 -13.06 -13.10 3.19
CA SER A 33 -12.41 -14.35 3.63
C SER A 33 -11.16 -14.12 4.48
N SER A 34 -10.43 -13.02 4.28
CA SER A 34 -9.22 -12.68 5.06
C SER A 34 -9.48 -11.72 6.22
N ARG A 35 -10.70 -11.22 6.42
CA ARG A 35 -11.05 -10.21 7.43
C ARG A 35 -10.53 -10.55 8.82
N ALA A 36 -10.80 -11.77 9.30
CA ALA A 36 -10.46 -12.16 10.67
C ALA A 36 -8.95 -12.17 10.97
N VAL A 37 -8.12 -12.54 9.99
CA VAL A 37 -6.66 -12.48 10.14
C VAL A 37 -6.15 -11.06 9.95
N THR A 38 -6.72 -10.28 9.04
CA THR A 38 -6.38 -8.88 8.82
C THR A 38 -6.65 -8.04 10.08
N ASP A 39 -7.76 -8.29 10.76
CA ASP A 39 -8.10 -7.61 12.02
C ASP A 39 -7.08 -7.89 13.13
N LYS A 40 -6.60 -9.15 13.26
CA LYS A 40 -5.52 -9.50 14.17
C LYS A 40 -4.20 -8.79 13.82
N ILE A 41 -3.85 -8.75 12.54
CA ILE A 41 -2.66 -8.05 12.05
C ILE A 41 -2.74 -6.56 12.44
N ILE A 42 -3.85 -5.89 12.15
CA ILE A 42 -4.06 -4.47 12.48
C ILE A 42 -3.91 -4.25 13.99
N SER A 43 -4.52 -5.10 14.81
CA SER A 43 -4.42 -5.02 16.26
C SER A 43 -2.99 -5.14 16.76
N GLU A 44 -2.21 -6.11 16.27
CA GLU A 44 -0.80 -6.28 16.66
C GLU A 44 0.08 -5.13 16.16
N LEU A 45 -0.15 -4.64 14.95
CA LEU A 45 0.54 -3.47 14.40
C LEU A 45 0.30 -2.21 15.25
N ALA A 46 -0.94 -2.00 15.70
CA ALA A 46 -1.30 -0.89 16.57
C ALA A 46 -0.56 -0.95 17.92
N HIS A 47 -0.42 -2.15 18.52
CA HIS A 47 0.38 -2.36 19.72
C HIS A 47 1.87 -2.05 19.49
N CYS A 48 2.36 -2.22 18.27
CA CYS A 48 3.73 -1.88 17.88
C CYS A 48 3.89 -0.41 17.41
N GLY A 49 2.84 0.44 17.54
CA GLY A 49 2.90 1.86 17.19
C GLY A 49 2.46 2.21 15.77
N VAL A 50 2.10 1.24 14.92
CA VAL A 50 1.52 1.48 13.59
C VAL A 50 0.00 1.59 13.72
N ARG A 51 -0.49 2.80 13.85
CA ARG A 51 -1.92 3.07 14.09
C ARG A 51 -2.75 3.16 12.84
N VAL A 52 -2.13 3.40 11.69
CA VAL A 52 -2.80 3.52 10.40
C VAL A 52 -2.10 2.64 9.37
N CYS A 53 -2.89 2.05 8.45
CA CYS A 53 -2.42 1.21 7.37
C CYS A 53 -3.18 1.53 6.09
N SER A 54 -2.58 1.27 4.93
CA SER A 54 -3.28 1.24 3.64
C SER A 54 -3.79 -0.18 3.39
N LEU A 55 -5.10 -0.36 3.35
CA LEU A 55 -5.77 -1.65 3.17
C LEU A 55 -6.09 -1.85 1.69
N LEU A 56 -5.40 -2.78 1.05
CA LEU A 56 -5.56 -3.11 -0.36
C LEU A 56 -6.67 -4.14 -0.49
N VAL A 57 -7.87 -3.67 -0.81
CA VAL A 57 -9.11 -4.45 -0.79
C VAL A 57 -9.44 -4.94 -2.20
N VAL A 58 -9.69 -6.23 -2.33
CA VAL A 58 -10.08 -6.86 -3.60
C VAL A 58 -11.60 -6.88 -3.71
N PRO A 59 -12.20 -6.31 -4.79
CA PRO A 59 -13.64 -6.23 -4.96
C PRO A 59 -14.35 -7.58 -5.03
N ASP A 60 -13.83 -8.53 -5.80
CA ASP A 60 -14.38 -9.89 -5.94
C ASP A 60 -13.26 -10.93 -5.95
N TYR A 61 -12.70 -11.18 -4.77
CA TYR A 61 -11.51 -12.02 -4.60
C TYR A 61 -11.74 -13.44 -5.12
N HIS A 62 -11.04 -13.80 -6.21
CA HIS A 62 -11.14 -15.11 -6.88
C HIS A 62 -12.59 -15.52 -7.20
N HIS A 63 -13.42 -14.57 -7.64
CA HIS A 63 -14.84 -14.80 -7.97
C HIS A 63 -15.67 -15.40 -6.83
N GLN A 64 -15.30 -15.13 -5.58
CA GLN A 64 -16.03 -15.63 -4.39
C GLN A 64 -17.24 -14.78 -4.04
N GLY A 65 -17.48 -13.71 -4.77
CA GLY A 65 -18.59 -12.77 -4.58
C GLY A 65 -18.11 -11.38 -4.18
N LEU A 66 -18.89 -10.38 -4.57
CA LEU A 66 -18.55 -8.98 -4.35
C LEU A 66 -18.41 -8.65 -2.86
N ALA A 67 -17.26 -8.13 -2.47
CA ALA A 67 -16.96 -7.69 -1.12
C ALA A 67 -17.99 -6.66 -0.61
N THR A 68 -18.52 -5.83 -1.51
CA THR A 68 -19.55 -4.80 -1.21
C THR A 68 -20.93 -5.39 -0.88
N LYS A 69 -21.18 -6.66 -1.15
CA LYS A 69 -22.40 -7.37 -0.74
C LYS A 69 -22.33 -7.91 0.69
N ASP A 70 -21.13 -8.04 1.26
CA ASP A 70 -20.96 -8.41 2.66
C ASP A 70 -21.11 -7.17 3.56
N ARG A 71 -22.30 -7.01 4.15
CA ARG A 71 -22.60 -5.85 5.01
C ARG A 71 -21.69 -5.75 6.24
N GLN A 72 -21.25 -6.89 6.81
CA GLN A 72 -20.39 -6.89 7.98
C GLN A 72 -18.97 -6.47 7.59
N PHE A 73 -18.49 -6.91 6.43
CA PHE A 73 -17.21 -6.51 5.90
C PHE A 73 -17.18 -5.01 5.57
N ILE A 74 -18.18 -4.50 4.90
CA ILE A 74 -18.28 -3.06 4.60
C ILE A 74 -18.39 -2.21 5.87
N SER A 75 -19.18 -2.65 6.87
CA SER A 75 -19.23 -1.94 8.15
C SER A 75 -17.86 -1.89 8.84
N TRP A 76 -17.11 -2.98 8.79
CA TRP A 76 -15.74 -3.07 9.33
C TRP A 76 -14.77 -2.16 8.56
N LEU A 77 -14.80 -2.12 7.23
CA LEU A 77 -13.98 -1.22 6.44
C LEU A 77 -14.28 0.26 6.75
N ARG A 78 -15.56 0.62 6.90
CA ARG A 78 -15.96 1.98 7.28
C ARG A 78 -15.47 2.37 8.68
N ASP A 79 -15.52 1.44 9.63
CA ASP A 79 -14.99 1.66 10.98
C ASP A 79 -13.47 1.89 10.92
N LEU A 80 -12.73 1.14 10.09
CA LEU A 80 -11.30 1.36 9.88
C LEU A 80 -11.00 2.70 9.17
N GLU A 81 -11.76 3.03 8.13
CA GLU A 81 -11.60 4.32 7.43
C GLU A 81 -11.89 5.50 8.37
N SER A 82 -12.86 5.38 9.28
CA SER A 82 -13.15 6.39 10.30
C SER A 82 -12.04 6.54 11.38
N LYS A 83 -11.10 5.61 11.42
CA LYS A 83 -9.90 5.61 12.27
C LYS A 83 -8.63 5.93 11.47
N ASP A 84 -8.78 6.61 10.35
CA ASP A 84 -7.72 7.08 9.45
C ASP A 84 -6.96 5.98 8.70
N HIS A 85 -7.41 4.72 8.74
CA HIS A 85 -6.91 3.73 7.80
C HIS A 85 -7.35 4.10 6.37
N GLU A 86 -6.53 3.77 5.41
CA GLU A 86 -6.82 4.03 4.01
C GLU A 86 -7.39 2.78 3.33
N ILE A 87 -8.47 2.96 2.55
CA ILE A 87 -9.00 1.91 1.68
C ILE A 87 -8.48 2.14 0.26
N VAL A 88 -7.81 1.13 -0.28
CA VAL A 88 -7.19 1.12 -1.62
C VAL A 88 -7.81 0.00 -2.44
N ILE A 89 -8.16 0.24 -3.68
CA ILE A 89 -8.65 -0.83 -4.57
C ILE A 89 -7.48 -1.67 -5.05
N HIS A 90 -7.60 -3.01 -4.93
CA HIS A 90 -6.54 -3.96 -5.29
C HIS A 90 -6.98 -4.90 -6.43
N GLY A 91 -6.85 -4.42 -7.66
CA GLY A 91 -7.40 -5.11 -8.83
C GLY A 91 -8.92 -5.20 -8.79
N TYR A 92 -9.48 -6.25 -9.38
CA TYR A 92 -10.91 -6.57 -9.29
C TYR A 92 -11.14 -8.01 -8.83
N PHE A 93 -10.55 -9.00 -9.53
CA PHE A 93 -10.66 -10.43 -9.20
C PHE A 93 -9.42 -11.00 -8.52
N HIS A 94 -8.29 -10.31 -8.61
CA HIS A 94 -6.98 -10.80 -8.16
C HIS A 94 -6.54 -12.09 -8.89
N GLU A 95 -7.07 -12.30 -10.08
CA GLU A 95 -6.80 -13.48 -10.90
C GLU A 95 -6.64 -13.08 -12.36
N ARG A 96 -5.59 -13.58 -13.01
CA ARG A 96 -5.36 -13.44 -14.44
C ARG A 96 -5.86 -14.69 -15.17
N PRO A 97 -6.78 -14.55 -16.15
CA PRO A 97 -7.17 -15.67 -17.00
C PRO A 97 -5.97 -16.29 -17.72
N ARG A 98 -6.02 -17.62 -17.92
CA ARG A 98 -4.98 -18.31 -18.69
C ARG A 98 -5.16 -18.02 -20.17
N HIS A 99 -4.11 -17.53 -20.84
CA HIS A 99 -4.10 -17.38 -22.29
C HIS A 99 -3.39 -18.58 -22.93
N PRO A 100 -4.00 -19.29 -23.91
CA PRO A 100 -3.41 -20.49 -24.50
C PRO A 100 -2.11 -20.22 -25.26
N ASN A 101 -1.91 -19.02 -25.79
CA ASN A 101 -0.77 -18.62 -26.64
C ASN A 101 0.21 -17.67 -25.96
N GLU A 102 0.42 -17.80 -24.65
CA GLU A 102 1.38 -16.95 -23.92
C GLU A 102 2.83 -17.15 -24.38
N ALA A 103 3.58 -16.05 -24.55
CA ALA A 103 5.02 -16.09 -24.74
C ALA A 103 5.72 -16.74 -23.54
N LEU A 104 6.86 -17.41 -23.75
CA LEU A 104 7.60 -18.09 -22.69
C LEU A 104 8.02 -17.13 -21.54
N ARG A 105 8.33 -15.88 -21.89
CA ARG A 105 8.65 -14.82 -20.94
C ARG A 105 7.47 -14.49 -20.02
N ASP A 106 6.28 -14.35 -20.59
CA ASP A 106 5.06 -14.04 -19.86
C ASP A 106 4.61 -15.23 -19.01
N LYS A 107 4.77 -16.46 -19.50
CA LYS A 107 4.58 -17.69 -18.72
C LYS A 107 5.50 -17.77 -17.52
N PHE A 108 6.76 -17.34 -17.65
CA PHE A 108 7.70 -17.33 -16.53
C PHE A 108 7.30 -16.27 -15.49
N LEU A 109 6.99 -15.06 -15.95
CA LEU A 109 6.60 -13.95 -15.07
C LEU A 109 5.29 -14.25 -14.33
N THR A 110 4.27 -14.69 -15.06
CA THR A 110 2.92 -14.90 -14.52
C THR A 110 2.76 -16.22 -13.75
N ARG A 111 3.44 -17.29 -14.16
CA ARG A 111 3.38 -18.59 -13.46
C ARG A 111 4.36 -18.74 -12.31
N PHE A 112 5.60 -18.32 -12.50
CA PHE A 112 6.65 -18.52 -11.49
C PHE A 112 6.73 -17.38 -10.49
N TYR A 113 6.57 -16.13 -10.94
CA TYR A 113 6.71 -14.97 -10.09
C TYR A 113 5.39 -14.62 -9.39
N THR A 114 4.30 -14.48 -10.14
CA THR A 114 3.03 -13.97 -9.61
C THR A 114 1.92 -15.00 -9.43
N HIS A 115 2.09 -16.23 -9.90
CA HIS A 115 1.13 -17.34 -9.77
C HIS A 115 -0.29 -17.00 -10.28
N HIS A 116 -0.39 -16.33 -11.42
CA HIS A 116 -1.65 -15.87 -12.03
C HIS A 116 -2.29 -14.64 -11.36
N GLU A 117 -1.59 -13.93 -10.50
CA GLU A 117 -2.11 -12.72 -9.84
C GLU A 117 -2.02 -11.46 -10.72
N GLY A 118 -1.32 -11.50 -11.85
CA GLY A 118 -1.12 -10.34 -12.74
C GLY A 118 -2.35 -9.93 -13.54
N GLU A 119 -3.50 -9.72 -12.91
CA GLU A 119 -4.79 -9.42 -13.53
C GLU A 119 -4.71 -8.28 -14.57
N PHE A 120 -3.97 -7.21 -14.26
CA PHE A 120 -3.86 -6.00 -15.10
C PHE A 120 -2.59 -5.95 -15.95
N TYR A 121 -1.90 -7.08 -16.12
CA TYR A 121 -0.65 -7.14 -16.88
C TYR A 121 -0.85 -6.89 -18.38
N ASP A 122 -1.92 -7.41 -18.94
CA ASP A 122 -2.23 -7.45 -20.38
C ASP A 122 -3.70 -7.14 -20.73
N LEU A 123 -4.43 -6.51 -19.81
CA LEU A 123 -5.74 -5.97 -20.15
C LEU A 123 -5.59 -4.79 -21.11
N ASP A 124 -6.49 -4.74 -22.09
CA ASP A 124 -6.65 -3.52 -22.89
C ASP A 124 -7.26 -2.39 -22.04
N TYR A 125 -7.22 -1.17 -22.62
CA TYR A 125 -7.69 0.03 -21.91
C TYR A 125 -9.18 -0.06 -21.51
N GLU A 126 -10.03 -0.51 -22.41
CA GLU A 126 -11.49 -0.53 -22.19
C GLU A 126 -11.87 -1.49 -21.06
N GLU A 127 -11.30 -2.69 -21.06
CA GLU A 127 -11.56 -3.67 -20.01
C GLU A 127 -10.93 -3.25 -18.68
N ALA A 128 -9.72 -2.66 -18.70
CA ALA A 128 -9.10 -2.10 -17.50
C ALA A 128 -9.95 -0.97 -16.92
N LEU A 129 -10.39 -0.01 -17.75
CA LEU A 129 -11.24 1.10 -17.32
C LEU A 129 -12.56 0.60 -16.74
N ARG A 130 -13.20 -0.36 -17.39
CA ARG A 130 -14.46 -0.95 -16.94
C ARG A 130 -14.32 -1.58 -15.55
N ARG A 131 -13.28 -2.40 -15.30
CA ARG A 131 -13.05 -3.04 -14.00
C ARG A 131 -12.75 -2.01 -12.92
N ILE A 132 -11.85 -1.08 -13.21
CA ILE A 132 -11.42 -0.05 -12.26
C ILE A 132 -12.58 0.87 -11.88
N THR A 133 -13.38 1.29 -12.87
CA THR A 133 -14.56 2.14 -12.65
C THR A 133 -15.63 1.40 -11.82
N ASN A 134 -15.92 0.15 -12.17
CA ASN A 134 -16.88 -0.66 -11.41
C ASN A 134 -16.45 -0.79 -9.95
N ALA A 135 -15.18 -1.15 -9.69
CA ALA A 135 -14.66 -1.25 -8.34
C ALA A 135 -14.80 0.08 -7.56
N ARG A 136 -14.41 1.19 -8.18
CA ARG A 136 -14.54 2.52 -7.58
C ARG A 136 -15.98 2.83 -7.20
N ASP A 137 -16.90 2.64 -8.13
CA ASP A 137 -18.30 3.02 -7.98
C ASP A 137 -19.02 2.14 -6.95
N GLU A 138 -18.72 0.83 -6.92
CA GLU A 138 -19.23 -0.10 -5.91
C GLU A 138 -18.77 0.29 -4.49
N PHE A 139 -17.50 0.67 -4.33
CA PHE A 139 -16.97 1.09 -3.04
C PHE A 139 -17.54 2.47 -2.62
N ARG A 140 -17.60 3.43 -3.55
CA ARG A 140 -18.24 4.73 -3.30
C ARG A 140 -19.72 4.57 -2.92
N ALA A 141 -20.47 3.74 -3.63
CA ALA A 141 -21.86 3.44 -3.30
C ALA A 141 -22.03 2.76 -1.93
N SER A 142 -20.97 2.08 -1.48
CA SER A 142 -20.89 1.49 -0.13
C SER A 142 -20.43 2.49 0.94
N GLY A 143 -20.25 3.78 0.61
CA GLY A 143 -19.85 4.85 1.52
C GLY A 143 -18.37 4.83 1.91
N LEU A 144 -17.50 4.23 1.08
CA LEU A 144 -16.05 4.25 1.20
C LEU A 144 -15.46 5.25 0.21
N THR A 145 -14.24 5.74 0.47
CA THR A 145 -13.60 6.80 -0.34
C THR A 145 -12.22 6.37 -0.87
N PRO A 146 -12.13 5.31 -1.71
CA PRO A 146 -10.86 4.85 -2.23
C PRO A 146 -10.22 5.92 -3.13
N ARG A 147 -8.95 6.25 -2.87
CA ARG A 147 -8.17 7.22 -3.67
C ARG A 147 -7.05 6.57 -4.44
N GLY A 148 -6.59 5.39 -4.03
CA GLY A 148 -5.54 4.62 -4.67
C GLY A 148 -6.08 3.40 -5.40
N PHE A 149 -5.43 3.06 -6.52
CA PHE A 149 -5.59 1.81 -7.24
C PHE A 149 -4.23 1.11 -7.33
N VAL A 150 -4.13 -0.12 -6.86
CA VAL A 150 -2.90 -0.92 -6.92
C VAL A 150 -3.21 -2.25 -7.59
N ALA A 151 -2.56 -2.51 -8.73
CA ALA A 151 -2.73 -3.78 -9.41
C ALA A 151 -2.09 -4.93 -8.62
N PRO A 152 -2.71 -6.14 -8.61
CA PRO A 152 -2.13 -7.33 -8.03
C PRO A 152 -0.71 -7.60 -8.57
N ALA A 153 0.17 -8.09 -7.70
CA ALA A 153 1.59 -8.30 -7.99
C ALA A 153 2.34 -7.07 -8.52
N TRP A 154 1.76 -5.87 -8.42
CA TRP A 154 2.27 -4.60 -9.00
C TRP A 154 2.42 -4.64 -10.53
N LEU A 155 1.70 -5.54 -11.19
CA LEU A 155 1.71 -5.68 -12.64
C LEU A 155 0.56 -4.85 -13.25
N LEU A 156 0.86 -3.60 -13.55
CA LEU A 156 -0.04 -2.65 -14.20
C LEU A 156 0.54 -2.25 -15.56
N SER A 157 -0.21 -2.53 -16.64
CA SER A 157 0.14 -2.08 -17.98
C SER A 157 0.04 -0.56 -18.11
N LYS A 158 0.55 0.03 -19.19
CA LYS A 158 0.38 1.46 -19.48
C LYS A 158 -1.07 1.82 -19.72
N GLU A 159 -1.81 0.94 -20.38
CA GLU A 159 -3.23 1.04 -20.62
C GLU A 159 -4.01 1.02 -19.30
N GLY A 160 -3.65 0.10 -18.39
CA GLY A 160 -4.22 0.03 -17.05
C GLY A 160 -3.91 1.25 -16.18
N GLU A 161 -2.71 1.85 -16.32
CA GLU A 161 -2.36 3.10 -15.62
C GLU A 161 -3.15 4.29 -16.15
N THR A 162 -3.32 4.38 -17.49
CA THR A 162 -4.17 5.38 -18.10
C THR A 162 -5.62 5.23 -17.63
N ALA A 163 -6.14 4.00 -17.63
CA ALA A 163 -7.47 3.69 -17.13
C ALA A 163 -7.66 4.06 -15.64
N ALA A 164 -6.67 3.84 -14.80
CA ALA A 164 -6.73 4.23 -13.39
C ALA A 164 -6.77 5.76 -13.22
N ARG A 165 -6.02 6.50 -14.05
CA ARG A 165 -6.06 7.96 -14.09
C ARG A 165 -7.43 8.49 -14.54
N ASP A 166 -7.97 7.94 -15.62
CA ASP A 166 -9.26 8.33 -16.19
C ASP A 166 -10.43 7.93 -15.28
N ALA A 167 -10.24 6.87 -14.47
CA ALA A 167 -11.15 6.52 -13.38
C ALA A 167 -10.97 7.38 -12.11
N GLU A 168 -10.22 8.52 -12.20
CA GLU A 168 -10.03 9.50 -11.13
C GLU A 168 -9.30 8.97 -9.88
N PHE A 169 -8.51 7.92 -9.99
CA PHE A 169 -7.61 7.54 -8.90
C PHE A 169 -6.43 8.51 -8.81
N GLU A 170 -6.02 8.81 -7.59
CA GLU A 170 -4.97 9.79 -7.33
C GLU A 170 -3.57 9.21 -7.49
N TYR A 171 -3.40 7.92 -7.22
CA TYR A 171 -2.11 7.25 -7.28
C TYR A 171 -2.23 5.76 -7.57
N THR A 172 -1.11 5.20 -8.00
CA THR A 172 -0.85 3.77 -8.02
C THR A 172 0.51 3.47 -7.39
N THR A 173 0.77 2.21 -7.04
CA THR A 173 2.10 1.78 -6.59
C THR A 173 2.63 0.64 -7.44
N ARG A 174 3.93 0.63 -7.63
CA ARG A 174 4.71 -0.47 -8.18
C ARG A 174 5.62 -1.05 -7.08
N LEU A 175 6.30 -2.15 -7.31
CA LEU A 175 7.22 -2.74 -6.33
C LEU A 175 8.30 -1.74 -5.86
N ARG A 176 8.71 -0.80 -6.73
CA ARG A 176 9.83 0.12 -6.48
C ARG A 176 9.45 1.59 -6.44
N THR A 177 8.23 1.94 -6.76
CA THR A 177 7.79 3.34 -6.85
C THR A 177 6.37 3.53 -6.31
N VAL A 178 6.08 4.75 -5.90
CA VAL A 178 4.73 5.30 -5.78
C VAL A 178 4.55 6.30 -6.92
N CYS A 179 3.48 6.18 -7.68
CA CYS A 179 3.21 7.02 -8.86
C CYS A 179 2.00 7.91 -8.57
N ASP A 180 2.20 9.21 -8.59
CA ASP A 180 1.12 10.19 -8.56
C ASP A 180 0.44 10.25 -9.94
N LEU A 181 -0.80 9.79 -10.03
CA LEU A 181 -1.55 9.80 -11.29
C LEU A 181 -2.04 11.20 -11.71
N ARG A 182 -2.05 12.16 -10.78
CA ARG A 182 -2.46 13.55 -11.09
C ARG A 182 -1.33 14.33 -11.75
N SER A 183 -0.12 14.25 -11.20
CA SER A 183 1.06 14.97 -11.73
C SER A 183 1.85 14.12 -12.75
N GLY A 184 1.74 12.80 -12.68
CA GLY A 184 2.60 11.86 -13.41
C GLY A 184 3.96 11.65 -12.74
N GLU A 185 4.19 12.18 -11.55
CA GLU A 185 5.45 12.05 -10.84
C GLU A 185 5.62 10.65 -10.23
N GLU A 186 6.82 10.10 -10.33
CA GLU A 186 7.18 8.82 -9.72
C GLU A 186 8.19 9.01 -8.59
N PHE A 187 7.86 8.51 -7.41
CA PHE A 187 8.69 8.56 -6.23
C PHE A 187 9.37 7.20 -6.00
N PRO A 188 10.71 7.11 -6.04
CA PRO A 188 11.42 5.88 -5.73
C PRO A 188 11.18 5.45 -4.28
N ALA A 189 10.50 4.33 -4.09
CA ALA A 189 10.17 3.78 -2.78
C ALA A 189 9.96 2.26 -2.89
N ARG A 190 11.03 1.48 -2.70
CA ARG A 190 10.93 0.03 -2.79
C ARG A 190 10.15 -0.56 -1.63
N SER A 191 9.18 -1.45 -1.91
CA SER A 191 8.47 -2.19 -0.89
C SER A 191 9.23 -3.43 -0.45
N MET A 192 9.27 -3.68 0.86
CA MET A 192 9.63 -4.99 1.42
C MET A 192 8.39 -5.88 1.42
N VAL A 193 8.54 -7.11 0.93
CA VAL A 193 7.46 -8.08 0.79
C VAL A 193 7.98 -9.49 1.03
N TYR A 194 7.11 -10.38 1.48
CA TYR A 194 7.44 -11.78 1.74
C TYR A 194 6.76 -12.71 0.74
N SER A 195 7.35 -13.89 0.56
CA SER A 195 6.74 -14.99 -0.18
C SER A 195 6.69 -16.23 0.70
N VAL A 196 5.48 -16.67 1.03
CA VAL A 196 5.25 -17.75 2.03
C VAL A 196 4.87 -19.08 1.40
N ARG A 197 4.79 -19.18 0.06
CA ARG A 197 4.25 -20.33 -0.69
C ARG A 197 4.92 -21.67 -0.37
N ASN A 198 6.22 -21.68 -0.07
CA ASN A 198 6.95 -22.89 0.32
C ASN A 198 8.17 -22.54 1.18
N ASN A 199 8.78 -23.55 1.81
CA ASN A 199 9.84 -23.38 2.81
C ASN A 199 11.05 -22.62 2.27
N TRP A 200 11.51 -22.96 1.04
CA TRP A 200 12.68 -22.29 0.48
C TRP A 200 12.42 -20.82 0.15
N ARG A 201 11.23 -20.47 -0.37
CA ARG A 201 10.84 -19.08 -0.63
C ARG A 201 10.76 -18.27 0.67
N ARG A 202 10.24 -18.87 1.75
CA ARG A 202 10.23 -18.22 3.07
C ARG A 202 11.65 -17.92 3.55
N ALA A 203 12.55 -18.89 3.47
CA ALA A 203 13.94 -18.70 3.86
C ALA A 203 14.63 -17.61 3.01
N VAL A 204 14.43 -17.64 1.69
CA VAL A 204 14.96 -16.61 0.77
C VAL A 204 14.37 -15.24 1.10
N SER A 205 13.05 -15.14 1.35
CA SER A 205 12.42 -13.85 1.70
C SER A 205 12.98 -13.28 3.00
N LEU A 206 13.18 -14.11 4.03
CA LEU A 206 13.78 -13.69 5.29
C LEU A 206 15.20 -13.16 5.10
N ALA A 207 16.05 -13.91 4.39
CA ALA A 207 17.42 -13.51 4.10
C ALA A 207 17.46 -12.22 3.24
N TRP A 208 16.62 -12.18 2.19
CA TRP A 208 16.52 -11.04 1.30
C TRP A 208 16.09 -9.76 2.03
N ASN A 209 15.02 -9.81 2.81
CA ASN A 209 14.54 -8.64 3.54
C ASN A 209 15.53 -8.21 4.63
N SER A 210 16.25 -9.16 5.27
CA SER A 210 17.35 -8.80 6.18
C SER A 210 18.48 -8.05 5.48
N ALA A 211 18.85 -8.47 4.28
CA ALA A 211 19.88 -7.80 3.49
C ALA A 211 19.40 -6.46 2.89
N LEU A 212 18.13 -6.37 2.51
CA LEU A 212 17.52 -5.18 1.89
C LEU A 212 17.28 -4.06 2.90
N PHE A 213 16.86 -4.39 4.12
CA PHE A 213 16.42 -3.42 5.12
C PHE A 213 17.44 -2.30 5.40
N PRO A 214 18.75 -2.56 5.58
CA PRO A 214 19.74 -1.49 5.79
C PRO A 214 19.81 -0.45 4.67
N PHE A 215 19.48 -0.85 3.43
CA PHE A 215 19.50 0.04 2.27
C PHE A 215 18.23 0.85 2.10
N VAL A 216 17.07 0.27 2.43
CA VAL A 216 15.78 0.96 2.25
C VAL A 216 15.39 1.79 3.46
N ARG A 217 15.94 1.52 4.63
CA ARG A 217 15.63 2.28 5.85
C ARG A 217 16.10 3.74 5.78
N GLU A 218 17.01 4.09 4.89
CA GLU A 218 17.49 5.45 4.69
C GLU A 218 16.65 6.24 3.66
N ASN A 219 15.68 5.59 2.99
CA ASN A 219 14.82 6.28 2.03
C ASN A 219 13.78 7.14 2.76
N PRO A 220 13.37 8.31 2.24
CA PRO A 220 12.34 9.16 2.86
C PRO A 220 11.01 8.44 3.07
N LEU A 221 10.65 7.52 2.16
CA LEU A 221 9.51 6.61 2.31
C LEU A 221 9.98 5.16 2.38
N LEU A 222 9.71 4.49 3.48
CA LEU A 222 9.85 3.06 3.62
C LEU A 222 8.50 2.38 3.50
N ARG A 223 8.42 1.31 2.71
CA ARG A 223 7.19 0.57 2.45
C ARG A 223 7.33 -0.88 2.92
N LEU A 224 6.31 -1.35 3.65
CA LEU A 224 6.21 -2.74 4.08
C LEU A 224 4.85 -3.30 3.65
N SER A 225 4.87 -4.30 2.77
CA SER A 225 3.67 -4.97 2.27
C SER A 225 3.50 -6.31 2.96
N ILE A 226 2.36 -6.50 3.60
CA ILE A 226 2.01 -7.66 4.40
C ILE A 226 0.79 -8.34 3.77
N HIS A 227 0.85 -9.66 3.61
CA HIS A 227 -0.29 -10.46 3.18
C HIS A 227 -0.83 -11.28 4.35
N PRO A 228 -2.12 -11.61 4.37
CA PRO A 228 -2.71 -12.41 5.45
C PRO A 228 -1.95 -13.72 5.77
N PRO A 229 -1.40 -14.48 4.79
CA PRO A 229 -0.62 -15.67 5.08
C PRO A 229 0.70 -15.42 5.82
N ASP A 230 1.28 -14.22 5.77
CA ASP A 230 2.55 -13.91 6.45
C ASP A 230 2.42 -14.05 7.97
N TYR A 231 1.22 -13.73 8.49
CA TYR A 231 0.88 -13.86 9.91
C TYR A 231 0.97 -15.30 10.42
N SER A 232 0.68 -16.28 9.58
CA SER A 232 0.72 -17.70 9.93
C SER A 232 2.15 -18.26 10.02
N HIS A 233 3.18 -17.46 9.70
CA HIS A 233 4.57 -17.89 9.72
C HIS A 233 5.39 -17.14 10.78
N PRO A 234 5.59 -17.73 11.98
CA PRO A 234 6.17 -17.02 13.13
C PRO A 234 7.54 -16.38 12.89
N ALA A 235 8.37 -16.96 12.02
CA ALA A 235 9.68 -16.38 11.70
C ALA A 235 9.55 -15.10 10.87
N ILE A 236 8.63 -15.10 9.89
CA ILE A 236 8.33 -13.92 9.06
C ILE A 236 7.68 -12.85 9.92
N TRP A 237 6.65 -13.22 10.70
CA TRP A 237 5.94 -12.27 11.54
C TRP A 237 6.86 -11.58 12.55
N ARG A 238 7.74 -12.32 13.21
CA ARG A 238 8.76 -11.74 14.11
C ARG A 238 9.70 -10.78 13.39
N GLN A 239 10.09 -11.08 12.15
CA GLN A 239 10.95 -10.17 11.38
C GLN A 239 10.21 -8.89 11.01
N ILE A 240 8.94 -8.99 10.60
CA ILE A 240 8.07 -7.84 10.34
C ILE A 240 7.98 -6.94 11.56
N LEU A 241 7.63 -7.49 12.74
CA LEU A 241 7.52 -6.71 13.98
C LEU A 241 8.86 -6.09 14.39
N ARG A 242 9.97 -6.80 14.20
CA ARG A 242 11.32 -6.24 14.44
C ARG A 242 11.60 -5.04 13.54
N PHE A 243 11.30 -5.12 12.25
CA PHE A 243 11.49 -4.00 11.34
C PHE A 243 10.62 -2.82 11.73
N ILE A 244 9.36 -3.04 12.07
CA ILE A 244 8.43 -2.01 12.54
C ILE A 244 8.98 -1.33 13.81
N SER A 245 9.48 -2.10 14.78
CA SER A 245 10.08 -1.53 16.00
C SER A 245 11.22 -0.56 15.67
N VAL A 246 12.15 -0.98 14.78
CA VAL A 246 13.27 -0.13 14.37
C VAL A 246 12.79 1.11 13.58
N MET A 247 11.78 0.95 12.72
CA MET A 247 11.26 2.06 11.91
C MET A 247 10.57 3.13 12.76
N ASN A 248 9.81 2.71 13.77
CA ASN A 248 9.06 3.63 14.63
C ASN A 248 9.94 4.48 15.57
N GLU A 249 11.24 4.16 15.69
CA GLU A 249 12.19 5.00 16.44
C GLU A 249 12.44 6.36 15.76
N THR A 250 12.35 6.42 14.44
CA THR A 250 12.76 7.59 13.65
C THR A 250 11.76 8.05 12.62
N ARG A 251 10.67 7.27 12.36
CA ARG A 251 9.73 7.49 11.29
C ARG A 251 8.29 7.58 11.78
N LEU A 252 7.45 8.28 11.03
CA LEU A 252 6.01 8.27 11.27
C LEU A 252 5.33 7.22 10.39
N ALA A 253 4.48 6.40 11.01
CA ALA A 253 3.55 5.56 10.27
C ALA A 253 2.46 6.43 9.64
N THR A 254 2.24 6.24 8.33
CA THR A 254 1.26 6.98 7.53
C THR A 254 0.61 6.06 6.49
N THR A 255 -0.34 6.60 5.73
CA THR A 255 -0.95 5.95 4.56
C THR A 255 -0.33 6.47 3.27
N TYR A 256 -0.55 5.78 2.14
CA TYR A 256 -0.11 6.30 0.82
C TYR A 256 -0.79 7.62 0.50
N ARG A 257 -2.10 7.74 0.77
CA ARG A 257 -2.89 8.95 0.57
C ARG A 257 -2.28 10.14 1.30
N ASP A 258 -2.02 9.99 2.58
CA ASP A 258 -1.59 11.10 3.43
C ASP A 258 -0.13 11.48 3.14
N TRP A 259 0.72 10.47 2.92
CA TRP A 259 2.10 10.71 2.47
C TRP A 259 2.14 11.50 1.15
N LEU A 260 1.33 11.11 0.16
CA LEU A 260 1.31 11.79 -1.13
C LEU A 260 0.76 13.21 -1.03
N ALA A 261 -0.23 13.45 -0.16
CA ALA A 261 -0.73 14.78 0.13
C ALA A 261 0.36 15.70 0.68
N GLU A 262 1.24 15.17 1.54
CA GLU A 262 2.39 15.91 2.08
C GLU A 262 3.43 16.21 0.98
N GLN A 263 3.75 15.24 0.10
CA GLN A 263 4.67 15.49 -1.03
C GLN A 263 4.16 16.60 -1.94
N ARG A 264 2.86 16.60 -2.25
CA ARG A 264 2.22 17.65 -3.07
C ARG A 264 2.27 19.02 -2.41
N SER A 265 2.12 19.10 -1.08
CA SER A 265 2.15 20.37 -0.34
C SER A 265 3.54 20.98 -0.31
N THR A 266 4.58 20.15 -0.16
CA THR A 266 5.98 20.61 -0.15
C THR A 266 6.43 21.06 -1.54
N ALA A 267 6.01 20.39 -2.61
CA ALA A 267 6.28 20.80 -3.99
C ALA A 267 5.63 22.15 -4.34
N GLY A 268 4.41 22.41 -3.84
CA GLY A 268 3.70 23.68 -4.06
C GLY A 268 4.22 24.88 -3.27
N ALA A 269 4.96 24.65 -2.16
CA ALA A 269 5.55 25.70 -1.34
C ALA A 269 6.93 26.17 -1.85
N GLY A 270 7.57 25.41 -2.74
CA GLY A 270 8.89 25.71 -3.32
C GLY A 270 8.87 26.38 -4.70
N GLY A 271 7.70 26.65 -5.27
CA GLY A 271 7.50 27.36 -6.54
C GLY A 271 6.93 28.75 -6.30
#